data_1254c32a7dfb116a4a769c9c570c23ae
#
_entry.id   1254c32a7dfb116a4a769c9c570c23ae
#
_cell.length_a   1.000
_cell.length_b   1.000
_cell.length_c   1.000
_cell.angle_alpha   90.00
_cell.angle_beta   90.00
_cell.angle_gamma   90.00
#
_symmetry.space_group_name_H-M   'P 1'
#
loop_
_entity.id
_entity.type
_entity.pdbx_description
1 polymer ?
#
loop_
_entity_poly.entity_id
_entity_poly.type
_entity_poly.pdbx_seq_one_letter_code
_entity_poly.pdbx_strand_id
1 'polypeptide(L)'
;RFAKRHRQTLNELLGTDFGKSPSDSTFRLLLAQLDVAGFETLLRDWMAAQPGVAEELDTLVCDGKTLRGSIDETASGAARFIAQVSLYSQSLGVAIAQTTYATDAGGEIQALRQLLEAVELEGVLVQAGALHANRPFSCTSPSGAPSS
;
A
#
# COMPACT_ATOMS: atom_id res chain seq x y z
N ARG A 1 11.53 -11.65 -15.48
CA ARG A 1 11.98 -13.05 -15.23
C ARG A 1 10.85 -13.95 -14.73
N PHE A 2 9.99 -13.49 -13.79
CA PHE A 2 8.88 -14.26 -13.22
C PHE A 2 7.91 -14.79 -14.31
N ALA A 3 7.29 -13.91 -15.07
CA ALA A 3 6.32 -14.28 -16.10
C ALA A 3 6.89 -15.26 -17.16
N LYS A 4 8.17 -15.11 -17.51
CA LYS A 4 8.84 -16.05 -18.42
C LYS A 4 8.99 -17.45 -17.80
N ARG A 5 9.34 -17.51 -16.51
CA ARG A 5 9.52 -18.78 -15.79
C ARG A 5 8.19 -19.52 -15.57
N HIS A 6 7.14 -18.76 -15.25
CA HIS A 6 5.84 -19.31 -14.86
C HIS A 6 4.79 -19.20 -15.98
N ARG A 7 5.20 -19.00 -17.24
CA ARG A 7 4.29 -18.79 -18.36
C ARG A 7 3.25 -19.90 -18.51
N GLN A 8 3.68 -21.14 -18.40
CA GLN A 8 2.80 -22.30 -18.56
C GLN A 8 1.76 -22.35 -17.44
N THR A 9 2.20 -22.25 -16.20
CA THR A 9 1.30 -22.19 -15.03
C THR A 9 0.32 -21.01 -15.10
N LEU A 10 0.81 -19.84 -15.53
CA LEU A 10 -0.03 -18.66 -15.70
C LEU A 10 -1.08 -18.86 -16.80
N ASN A 11 -0.70 -19.49 -17.94
CA ASN A 11 -1.67 -19.83 -18.99
C ASN A 11 -2.76 -20.76 -18.47
N GLU A 12 -2.39 -21.78 -17.72
CA GLU A 12 -3.33 -22.75 -17.13
C GLU A 12 -4.28 -22.06 -16.15
N LEU A 13 -3.76 -21.25 -15.22
CA LEU A 13 -4.55 -20.56 -14.21
C LEU A 13 -5.48 -19.48 -14.79
N LEU A 14 -5.04 -18.78 -15.83
CA LEU A 14 -5.77 -17.67 -16.44
C LEU A 14 -6.60 -18.10 -17.65
N GLY A 15 -6.56 -19.37 -18.05
CA GLY A 15 -7.25 -19.86 -19.22
C GLY A 15 -6.76 -19.24 -20.52
N THR A 16 -5.46 -18.91 -20.60
CA THR A 16 -4.84 -18.23 -21.77
C THR A 16 -3.83 -19.14 -22.46
N ASP A 17 -3.48 -18.82 -23.70
CA ASP A 17 -2.46 -19.55 -24.46
C ASP A 17 -1.44 -18.59 -25.08
N PHE A 18 -0.67 -17.90 -24.25
CA PHE A 18 0.39 -17.03 -24.69
C PHE A 18 1.66 -17.84 -25.05
N GLY A 19 2.05 -17.82 -26.31
CA GLY A 19 3.28 -18.47 -26.78
C GLY A 19 4.56 -17.83 -26.25
N LYS A 20 4.52 -16.54 -25.89
CA LYS A 20 5.65 -15.79 -25.33
C LYS A 20 5.22 -14.93 -24.13
N SER A 21 6.10 -14.81 -23.17
CA SER A 21 5.93 -13.84 -22.08
C SER A 21 6.05 -12.41 -22.60
N PRO A 22 5.24 -11.44 -22.12
CA PRO A 22 5.42 -10.03 -22.44
C PRO A 22 6.83 -9.53 -22.15
N SER A 23 7.29 -8.57 -22.91
CA SER A 23 8.58 -7.90 -22.72
C SER A 23 8.54 -6.92 -21.53
N ASP A 24 9.69 -6.51 -21.03
CA ASP A 24 9.78 -5.48 -20.00
C ASP A 24 9.11 -4.17 -20.44
N SER A 25 9.25 -3.79 -21.70
CA SER A 25 8.60 -2.60 -22.26
C SER A 25 7.08 -2.74 -22.29
N THR A 26 6.56 -3.92 -22.61
CA THR A 26 5.11 -4.19 -22.56
C THR A 26 4.56 -4.01 -21.15
N PHE A 27 5.25 -4.55 -20.14
CA PHE A 27 4.85 -4.35 -18.74
C PHE A 27 4.89 -2.88 -18.33
N ARG A 28 5.95 -2.14 -18.71
CA ARG A 28 6.06 -0.71 -18.39
C ARG A 28 4.93 0.11 -19.00
N LEU A 29 4.61 -0.13 -20.26
CA LEU A 29 3.51 0.57 -20.95
C LEU A 29 2.15 0.25 -20.33
N LEU A 30 1.90 -1.01 -19.96
CA LEU A 30 0.68 -1.41 -19.28
C LEU A 30 0.56 -0.75 -17.92
N LEU A 31 1.61 -0.84 -17.10
CA LEU A 31 1.60 -0.28 -15.75
C LEU A 31 1.52 1.25 -15.74
N ALA A 32 2.04 1.93 -16.78
CA ALA A 32 1.90 3.38 -16.92
C ALA A 32 0.45 3.83 -17.23
N GLN A 33 -0.41 2.92 -17.69
CA GLN A 33 -1.82 3.18 -17.99
C GLN A 33 -2.77 2.68 -16.87
N LEU A 34 -2.20 2.06 -15.84
CA LEU A 34 -2.99 1.49 -14.75
C LEU A 34 -3.63 2.61 -13.92
N ASP A 35 -4.92 2.50 -13.65
CA ASP A 35 -5.54 3.25 -12.58
C ASP A 35 -5.03 2.72 -11.23
N VAL A 36 -4.02 3.40 -10.69
CA VAL A 36 -3.35 2.99 -9.46
C VAL A 36 -4.30 2.99 -8.29
N ALA A 37 -5.17 4.00 -8.16
CA ALA A 37 -6.10 4.11 -7.04
C ALA A 37 -7.15 2.99 -7.06
N GLY A 38 -7.70 2.69 -8.24
CA GLY A 38 -8.62 1.56 -8.42
C GLY A 38 -7.95 0.21 -8.13
N PHE A 39 -6.70 0.04 -8.57
CA PHE A 39 -5.94 -1.18 -8.32
C PHE A 39 -5.59 -1.37 -6.83
N GLU A 40 -5.18 -0.31 -6.13
CA GLU A 40 -4.91 -0.35 -4.69
C GLU A 40 -6.19 -0.67 -3.89
N THR A 41 -7.33 -0.12 -4.28
CA THR A 41 -8.63 -0.45 -3.68
C THR A 41 -8.97 -1.92 -3.88
N LEU A 42 -8.84 -2.44 -5.09
CA LEU A 42 -9.07 -3.86 -5.40
C LEU A 42 -8.18 -4.78 -4.57
N LEU A 43 -6.90 -4.45 -4.45
CA LEU A 43 -5.97 -5.24 -3.64
C LEU A 43 -6.34 -5.23 -2.17
N ARG A 44 -6.69 -4.07 -1.62
CA ARG A 44 -7.13 -3.94 -0.23
C ARG A 44 -8.38 -4.78 0.04
N ASP A 45 -9.38 -4.66 -0.82
CA ASP A 45 -10.64 -5.40 -0.67
C ASP A 45 -10.41 -6.92 -0.78
N TRP A 46 -9.54 -7.33 -1.69
CA TRP A 46 -9.16 -8.73 -1.81
C TRP A 46 -8.40 -9.24 -0.58
N MET A 47 -7.48 -8.44 -0.03
CA MET A 47 -6.75 -8.79 1.19
C MET A 47 -7.68 -8.89 2.39
N ALA A 48 -8.61 -7.92 2.56
CA ALA A 48 -9.59 -7.94 3.64
C ALA A 48 -10.52 -9.16 3.59
N ALA A 49 -10.76 -9.70 2.40
CA ALA A 49 -11.58 -10.90 2.21
C ALA A 49 -10.84 -12.23 2.47
N GLN A 50 -9.53 -12.20 2.77
CA GLN A 50 -8.79 -13.44 3.04
C GLN A 50 -9.17 -14.03 4.40
N PRO A 51 -9.30 -15.38 4.50
CA PRO A 51 -9.57 -16.03 5.78
C PRO A 51 -8.49 -15.72 6.82
N GLY A 52 -8.88 -15.44 8.05
CA GLY A 52 -7.96 -15.17 9.17
C GLY A 52 -7.61 -13.70 9.40
N VAL A 53 -8.02 -12.79 8.52
CA VAL A 53 -7.76 -11.34 8.66
C VAL A 53 -8.58 -10.72 9.80
N ALA A 54 -9.77 -11.27 10.07
CA ALA A 54 -10.74 -10.69 11.02
C ALA A 54 -10.76 -11.38 12.40
N GLU A 55 -10.00 -12.45 12.62
CA GLU A 55 -10.19 -13.31 13.82
C GLU A 55 -9.19 -13.07 14.96
N GLU A 56 -8.08 -12.37 14.73
CA GLU A 56 -7.07 -12.10 15.76
C GLU A 56 -6.61 -10.65 15.73
N LEU A 57 -6.31 -10.12 16.93
CA LEU A 57 -5.66 -8.83 17.11
C LEU A 57 -4.36 -8.81 16.27
N ASP A 58 -4.40 -8.15 15.14
CA ASP A 58 -3.23 -8.06 14.28
C ASP A 58 -2.37 -6.85 14.67
N THR A 59 -1.08 -7.00 14.45
CA THR A 59 -0.14 -5.90 14.56
C THR A 59 0.15 -5.35 13.18
N LEU A 60 -0.23 -4.11 12.95
CA LEU A 60 0.10 -3.37 11.74
C LEU A 60 1.37 -2.56 11.95
N VAL A 61 2.36 -2.80 11.11
CA VAL A 61 3.59 -2.02 11.08
C VAL A 61 3.50 -0.98 9.98
N CYS A 62 3.65 0.29 10.36
CA CYS A 62 3.72 1.39 9.41
C CYS A 62 5.18 1.65 9.02
N ASP A 63 5.45 1.64 7.73
CA ASP A 63 6.76 1.96 7.16
C ASP A 63 6.63 2.96 6.02
N GLY A 64 7.39 4.05 6.11
CA GLY A 64 7.50 5.07 5.08
C GLY A 64 8.79 4.91 4.29
N LYS A 65 8.70 4.92 2.96
CA LYS A 65 9.85 4.72 2.09
C LYS A 65 9.85 5.66 0.90
N THR A 66 10.94 6.38 0.70
CA THR A 66 11.15 7.14 -0.53
C THR A 66 11.44 6.20 -1.70
N LEU A 67 10.68 6.32 -2.77
CA LEU A 67 10.86 5.51 -3.97
C LEU A 67 12.05 6.05 -4.76
N ARG A 68 13.09 5.25 -4.90
CA ARG A 68 14.29 5.63 -5.66
C ARG A 68 13.96 5.82 -7.14
N GLY A 69 14.40 6.96 -7.69
CA GLY A 69 14.22 7.28 -9.12
C GLY A 69 12.81 7.76 -9.49
N SER A 70 11.90 7.91 -8.52
CA SER A 70 10.61 8.55 -8.73
C SER A 70 10.77 10.06 -8.47
N ILE A 71 11.13 10.79 -9.51
CA ILE A 71 11.17 12.24 -9.48
C ILE A 71 9.98 12.71 -10.31
N ASP A 72 9.09 13.46 -9.67
CA ASP A 72 8.02 14.17 -10.35
C ASP A 72 8.45 15.61 -10.54
N GLU A 73 8.44 16.09 -11.78
CA GLU A 73 8.78 17.47 -12.10
C GLU A 73 7.51 18.33 -11.97
N THR A 74 7.55 19.29 -11.04
CA THR A 74 6.45 20.26 -10.92
C THR A 74 6.46 21.22 -12.11
N ALA A 75 5.33 21.87 -12.38
CA ALA A 75 5.22 22.91 -13.38
C ALA A 75 6.19 24.09 -13.17
N SER A 76 6.73 24.25 -11.97
CA SER A 76 7.75 25.22 -11.61
C SER A 76 9.19 24.73 -11.80
N GLY A 77 9.39 23.50 -12.31
CA GLY A 77 10.72 22.89 -12.50
C GLY A 77 11.38 22.37 -11.22
N ALA A 78 10.69 22.38 -10.08
CA ALA A 78 11.20 21.80 -8.85
C ALA A 78 10.98 20.28 -8.88
N ALA A 79 12.07 19.53 -8.63
CA ALA A 79 11.98 18.08 -8.51
C ALA A 79 11.38 17.70 -7.16
N ARG A 80 10.33 16.87 -7.17
CA ARG A 80 9.74 16.25 -5.98
C ARG A 80 10.05 14.76 -5.95
N PHE A 81 10.38 14.28 -4.78
CA PHE A 81 10.47 12.83 -4.57
C PHE A 81 9.10 12.30 -4.22
N ILE A 82 8.76 11.14 -4.77
CA ILE A 82 7.59 10.38 -4.36
C ILE A 82 8.01 9.42 -3.27
N ALA A 83 7.32 9.47 -2.16
CA ALA A 83 7.44 8.50 -1.09
C ALA A 83 6.16 7.67 -0.98
N GLN A 84 6.27 6.54 -0.34
CA GLN A 84 5.18 5.61 -0.10
C GLN A 84 5.12 5.33 1.40
N VAL A 85 3.93 5.29 1.95
CA VAL A 85 3.66 4.73 3.27
C VAL A 85 2.80 3.49 3.11
N SER A 86 3.12 2.45 3.88
CA SER A 86 2.41 1.17 3.85
C SER A 86 2.09 0.70 5.26
N LEU A 87 0.97 0.01 5.38
CA LEU A 87 0.57 -0.74 6.57
C LEU A 87 0.80 -2.23 6.28
N TYR A 88 1.71 -2.82 7.02
CA TYR A 88 2.08 -4.23 6.90
C TYR A 88 1.45 -5.03 8.03
N SER A 89 0.67 -6.04 7.69
CA SER A 89 0.12 -6.99 8.65
C SER A 89 1.17 -8.04 8.99
N GLN A 90 1.46 -8.20 10.28
CA GLN A 90 2.41 -9.23 10.73
C GLN A 90 1.82 -10.63 10.62
N SER A 91 0.54 -10.81 10.87
CA SER A 91 -0.12 -12.11 10.78
C SER A 91 -0.20 -12.61 9.35
N LEU A 92 -0.54 -11.74 8.40
CA LEU A 92 -0.64 -12.08 6.99
C LEU A 92 0.71 -12.08 6.25
N GLY A 93 1.73 -11.41 6.78
CA GLY A 93 3.03 -11.27 6.14
C GLY A 93 3.01 -10.41 4.87
N VAL A 94 2.04 -9.49 4.72
CA VAL A 94 1.87 -8.65 3.53
C VAL A 94 1.46 -7.22 3.89
N ALA A 95 1.69 -6.28 2.96
CA ALA A 95 1.13 -4.94 3.07
C ALA A 95 -0.36 -4.98 2.70
N ILE A 96 -1.22 -4.60 3.65
CA ILE A 96 -2.69 -4.60 3.48
C ILE A 96 -3.21 -3.28 2.91
N ALA A 97 -2.47 -2.20 3.09
CA ALA A 97 -2.81 -0.90 2.54
C ALA A 97 -1.53 -0.10 2.28
N GLN A 98 -1.56 0.73 1.26
CA GLN A 98 -0.46 1.62 0.92
C GLN A 98 -0.99 2.87 0.23
N THR A 99 -0.25 3.96 0.33
CA THR A 99 -0.49 5.19 -0.44
C THR A 99 0.83 5.88 -0.74
N THR A 100 0.84 6.68 -1.80
CA THR A 100 1.98 7.50 -2.19
C THR A 100 1.73 8.96 -1.86
N TYR A 101 2.79 9.70 -1.57
CA TYR A 101 2.73 11.13 -1.31
C TYR A 101 3.97 11.84 -1.85
N ALA A 102 3.83 13.12 -2.19
CA ALA A 102 4.96 13.96 -2.54
C ALA A 102 5.63 14.48 -1.27
N THR A 103 6.97 14.41 -1.20
CA THR A 103 7.72 14.74 0.02
C THR A 103 7.64 16.21 0.45
N ASP A 104 7.21 17.10 -0.45
CA ASP A 104 7.01 18.53 -0.19
C ASP A 104 5.67 18.91 0.46
N ALA A 105 4.70 18.00 0.48
CA ALA A 105 3.31 18.28 0.85
C ALA A 105 2.95 17.96 2.32
N GLY A 106 3.89 18.00 3.24
CA GLY A 106 3.62 17.76 4.68
C GLY A 106 3.40 16.31 5.06
N GLY A 107 3.62 15.48 4.23
CA GLY A 107 3.84 14.24 3.99
C GLY A 107 3.40 13.00 4.65
N GLU A 108 4.34 12.30 5.24
CA GLU A 108 4.16 10.94 5.76
C GLU A 108 3.07 10.84 6.83
N ILE A 109 3.01 11.80 7.73
CA ILE A 109 2.00 11.82 8.82
C ILE A 109 0.58 11.94 8.26
N GLN A 110 0.38 12.80 7.27
CA GLN A 110 -0.94 12.99 6.66
C GLN A 110 -1.34 11.76 5.83
N ALA A 111 -0.40 11.23 5.06
CA ALA A 111 -0.61 10.01 4.27
C ALA A 111 -0.94 8.82 5.17
N LEU A 112 -0.23 8.66 6.29
CA LEU A 112 -0.53 7.59 7.25
C LEU A 112 -1.91 7.77 7.89
N ARG A 113 -2.33 8.99 8.26
CA ARG A 113 -3.68 9.22 8.78
C ARG A 113 -4.77 8.79 7.80
N GLN A 114 -4.65 9.21 6.54
CA GLN A 114 -5.60 8.82 5.50
C GLN A 114 -5.64 7.30 5.33
N LEU A 115 -4.49 6.66 5.43
CA LEU A 115 -4.38 5.21 5.33
C LEU A 115 -5.07 4.50 6.50
N LEU A 116 -4.87 4.99 7.72
CA LEU A 116 -5.50 4.44 8.93
C LEU A 116 -7.03 4.66 8.96
N GLU A 117 -7.51 5.78 8.42
CA GLU A 117 -8.95 6.06 8.29
C GLU A 117 -9.65 5.11 7.31
N ALA A 118 -8.90 4.52 6.37
CA ALA A 118 -9.42 3.59 5.36
C ALA A 118 -9.40 2.11 5.81
N VAL A 119 -8.88 1.82 6.99
CA VAL A 119 -8.72 0.45 7.52
C VAL A 119 -9.46 0.34 8.85
N GLU A 120 -10.17 -0.76 9.07
CA GLU A 120 -10.76 -1.06 10.37
C GLU A 120 -9.68 -1.38 11.38
N LEU A 121 -9.62 -0.62 12.47
CA LEU A 121 -8.55 -0.69 13.46
C LEU A 121 -9.02 -1.21 14.83
N GLU A 122 -10.27 -1.64 14.95
CA GLU A 122 -10.77 -2.16 16.22
C GLU A 122 -9.96 -3.40 16.64
N GLY A 123 -9.37 -3.32 17.82
CA GLY A 123 -8.53 -4.39 18.35
C GLY A 123 -7.14 -4.53 17.69
N VAL A 124 -6.75 -3.62 16.82
CA VAL A 124 -5.47 -3.67 16.07
C VAL A 124 -4.41 -2.84 16.77
N LEU A 125 -3.21 -3.41 16.95
CA LEU A 125 -2.03 -2.69 17.42
C LEU A 125 -1.29 -2.04 16.23
N VAL A 126 -1.19 -0.71 16.23
CA VAL A 126 -0.43 0.01 15.21
C VAL A 126 0.95 0.37 15.72
N GLN A 127 1.98 -0.15 15.09
CA GLN A 127 3.39 0.16 15.35
C GLN A 127 3.91 1.10 14.25
N ALA A 128 4.34 2.30 14.63
CA ALA A 128 4.87 3.29 13.71
C ALA A 128 6.22 3.83 14.20
N GLY A 129 7.02 4.37 13.27
CA GLY A 129 8.30 5.00 13.59
C GLY A 129 8.14 6.28 14.43
N ALA A 130 9.24 6.77 14.99
CA ALA A 130 9.27 7.93 15.90
C ALA A 130 8.67 9.22 15.31
N LEU A 131 8.66 9.38 13.99
CA LEU A 131 8.03 10.53 13.31
C LEU A 131 6.52 10.62 13.56
N HIS A 132 5.87 9.52 13.87
CA HIS A 132 4.45 9.44 14.15
C HIS A 132 4.12 9.51 15.64
N ALA A 133 5.13 9.46 16.51
CA ALA A 133 4.96 9.52 17.97
C ALA A 133 4.78 10.98 18.44
N ASN A 134 3.85 11.71 17.86
CA ASN A 134 3.52 13.08 18.27
C ASN A 134 2.07 13.21 18.75
N ARG A 135 1.80 14.21 19.62
CA ARG A 135 0.47 14.45 20.20
C ARG A 135 -0.65 14.54 19.17
N PRO A 136 -0.55 15.31 18.06
CA PRO A 136 -1.60 15.40 17.07
C PRO A 136 -1.95 14.07 16.42
N PHE A 137 -0.99 13.17 16.30
CA PHE A 137 -1.22 11.83 15.74
C PHE A 137 -1.92 10.91 16.73
N SER A 138 -1.46 10.86 17.98
CA SER A 138 -2.04 10.00 19.00
C SER A 138 -3.47 10.37 19.42
N CYS A 139 -3.87 11.65 19.27
CA CYS A 139 -5.24 12.10 19.55
C CYS A 139 -6.25 11.77 18.47
N THR A 140 -5.81 11.39 17.27
CA THR A 140 -6.70 11.02 16.14
C THR A 140 -6.94 9.52 16.04
N SER A 141 -6.26 8.70 16.81
CA SER A 141 -6.63 7.29 16.95
C SER A 141 -8.01 7.21 17.61
N PRO A 142 -8.98 6.47 17.04
CA PRO A 142 -10.30 6.35 17.64
C PRO A 142 -10.15 5.72 19.02
N SER A 143 -10.31 6.52 20.07
CA SER A 143 -10.46 6.01 21.41
C SER A 143 -11.82 5.34 21.46
N GLY A 144 -11.84 4.03 21.63
CA GLY A 144 -13.07 3.31 21.93
C GLY A 144 -13.78 4.03 23.06
N ALA A 145 -15.00 4.48 22.84
CA ALA A 145 -15.83 5.05 23.88
C ALA A 145 -16.02 3.95 24.96
N PRO A 146 -15.84 4.26 26.25
CA PRO A 146 -16.21 3.31 27.27
C PRO A 146 -17.72 3.12 27.20
N SER A 147 -18.15 1.91 26.94
CA SER A 147 -19.54 1.49 27.09
C SER A 147 -19.94 1.64 28.55
N SER A 148 -20.88 2.50 28.81
CA SER A 148 -21.60 2.64 30.06
C SER A 148 -22.51 1.46 30.31
#